data_bc48045fa79d66164cb45c6555c7f7db
#
_entry.id   bc48045fa79d66164cb45c6555c7f7db
#
_cell.length_a   1.000
_cell.length_b   1.000
_cell.length_c   1.000
_cell.angle_alpha   90.00
_cell.angle_beta   90.00
_cell.angle_gamma   90.00
#
_symmetry.space_group_name_H-M   'P 1'
#
loop_
_entity.id
_entity.type
_entity.pdbx_description
1 polymer ?
#
loop_
_entity_poly.entity_id
_entity_poly.type
_entity_poly.pdbx_seq_one_letter_code
_entity_poly.pdbx_strand_id
1 'polypeptide(L)'
;MTKLKAVYTLVEQLYTGSQRALAVVALSNEVPTHLAEVLRRLAVLPQRIQELRRASARSGVIAALSRAKAFLPELDPADIALGYPSLKEDGTAFDQKDFAACVKIVRPVVTLIGNDTDLTKYQPGYNAENQRIPTPRYEALSLIPPARQHTFAPEIDPAGLIDEEAQFEALSSID
;
A
#
# COMPACT_ATOMS: atom_id res chain seq x y z
N MET A 1 -39.87 3.71 8.53
CA MET A 1 -38.78 3.47 9.49
C MET A 1 -37.72 2.51 8.97
N THR A 2 -38.05 1.49 8.19
CA THR A 2 -37.13 0.44 7.68
C THR A 2 -35.99 1.00 6.80
N LYS A 3 -36.30 1.93 5.87
CA LYS A 3 -35.28 2.51 4.96
C LYS A 3 -34.18 3.30 5.69
N LEU A 4 -34.54 4.04 6.75
CA LEU A 4 -33.58 4.79 7.53
C LEU A 4 -32.64 3.86 8.31
N LYS A 5 -33.13 2.73 8.80
CA LYS A 5 -32.33 1.72 9.48
C LYS A 5 -31.29 1.08 8.53
N ALA A 6 -31.71 0.76 7.30
CA ALA A 6 -30.80 0.20 6.29
C ALA A 6 -29.66 1.19 5.93
N VAL A 7 -29.99 2.47 5.72
CA VAL A 7 -28.99 3.51 5.47
C VAL A 7 -28.03 3.67 6.64
N TYR A 8 -28.54 3.67 7.87
CA TYR A 8 -27.70 3.75 9.07
C TYR A 8 -26.73 2.59 9.15
N THR A 9 -27.21 1.36 8.94
CA THR A 9 -26.35 0.17 8.94
C THR A 9 -25.27 0.23 7.88
N LEU A 10 -25.59 0.69 6.67
CA LEU A 10 -24.62 0.84 5.59
C LEU A 10 -23.54 1.88 5.93
N VAL A 11 -23.94 3.03 6.48
CA VAL A 11 -23.01 4.07 6.93
C VAL A 11 -22.09 3.55 8.03
N GLU A 12 -22.61 2.79 8.98
CA GLU A 12 -21.83 2.16 10.05
C GLU A 12 -20.83 1.16 9.49
N GLN A 13 -21.23 0.32 8.53
CA GLN A 13 -20.33 -0.63 7.87
C GLN A 13 -19.23 0.08 7.08
N LEU A 14 -19.55 1.14 6.33
CA LEU A 14 -18.59 1.95 5.61
C LEU A 14 -17.59 2.62 6.57
N TYR A 15 -18.07 3.19 7.66
CA TYR A 15 -17.24 3.81 8.67
C TYR A 15 -16.28 2.80 9.30
N THR A 16 -16.79 1.66 9.75
CA THR A 16 -15.99 0.60 10.37
C THR A 16 -14.99 0.00 9.38
N GLY A 17 -15.42 -0.23 8.13
CA GLY A 17 -14.54 -0.70 7.06
C GLY A 17 -13.41 0.30 6.76
N SER A 18 -13.72 1.58 6.76
CA SER A 18 -12.75 2.66 6.58
C SER A 18 -11.74 2.71 7.72
N GLN A 19 -12.19 2.57 8.97
CA GLN A 19 -11.30 2.51 10.13
C GLN A 19 -10.35 1.30 10.05
N ARG A 20 -10.85 0.13 9.66
CA ARG A 20 -10.03 -1.08 9.47
C ARG A 20 -8.98 -0.87 8.36
N ALA A 21 -9.37 -0.30 7.23
CA ALA A 21 -8.44 0.01 6.15
C ALA A 21 -7.34 0.99 6.58
N LEU A 22 -7.71 2.03 7.34
CA LEU A 22 -6.76 3.01 7.85
C LEU A 22 -5.82 2.41 8.90
N ALA A 23 -6.29 1.49 9.74
CA ALA A 23 -5.47 0.81 10.73
C ALA A 23 -4.30 0.04 10.09
N VAL A 24 -4.54 -0.60 8.93
CA VAL A 24 -3.51 -1.36 8.20
C VAL A 24 -2.39 -0.45 7.68
N VAL A 25 -2.71 0.79 7.31
CA VAL A 25 -1.75 1.74 6.73
C VAL A 25 -1.25 2.79 7.72
N ALA A 26 -1.71 2.72 8.96
CA ALA A 26 -1.29 3.65 10.00
C ALA A 26 0.17 3.43 10.39
N LEU A 27 0.91 4.51 10.62
CA LEU A 27 2.26 4.44 11.23
C LEU A 27 2.20 4.43 12.76
N SER A 28 1.08 4.87 13.32
CA SER A 28 0.78 4.81 14.74
C SER A 28 -0.43 3.90 14.94
N ASN A 29 -0.53 3.28 16.10
CA ASN A 29 -1.66 2.43 16.45
C ASN A 29 -2.97 3.21 16.68
N GLU A 30 -2.98 4.51 16.41
CA GLU A 30 -4.14 5.36 16.59
C GLU A 30 -5.05 5.31 15.36
N VAL A 31 -6.20 4.70 15.55
CA VAL A 31 -7.28 4.69 14.56
C VAL A 31 -8.19 5.89 14.84
N PRO A 32 -8.52 6.72 13.83
CA PRO A 32 -9.38 7.87 14.04
C PRO A 32 -10.80 7.43 14.42
N THR A 33 -11.36 8.10 15.43
CA THR A 33 -12.73 7.83 15.91
C THR A 33 -13.75 8.84 15.38
N HIS A 34 -13.30 9.99 14.87
CA HIS A 34 -14.18 11.01 14.31
C HIS A 34 -14.30 10.86 12.80
N LEU A 35 -15.51 10.89 12.27
CA LEU A 35 -15.79 10.74 10.84
C LEU A 35 -14.99 11.73 9.97
N ALA A 36 -14.88 12.99 10.38
CA ALA A 36 -14.11 13.99 9.65
C ALA A 36 -12.63 13.62 9.53
N GLU A 37 -12.05 13.04 10.57
CA GLU A 37 -10.66 12.58 10.55
C GLU A 37 -10.50 11.29 9.73
N VAL A 38 -11.48 10.39 9.76
CA VAL A 38 -11.52 9.20 8.89
C VAL A 38 -11.50 9.64 7.43
N LEU A 39 -12.37 10.58 7.04
CA LEU A 39 -12.41 11.09 5.66
C LEU A 39 -11.11 11.78 5.26
N ARG A 40 -10.52 12.58 6.16
CA ARG A 40 -9.23 13.24 5.92
C ARG A 40 -8.12 12.20 5.66
N ARG A 41 -8.04 11.15 6.46
CA ARG A 41 -7.04 10.08 6.28
C ARG A 41 -7.30 9.24 5.04
N LEU A 42 -8.55 9.00 4.68
CA LEU A 42 -8.90 8.29 3.44
C LEU A 42 -8.42 9.02 2.19
N ALA A 43 -8.48 10.34 2.15
CA ALA A 43 -8.06 11.07 0.97
C ALA A 43 -6.55 11.04 0.73
N VAL A 44 -5.76 10.90 1.79
CA VAL A 44 -4.30 10.73 1.65
C VAL A 44 -3.87 9.26 1.59
N LEU A 45 -4.84 8.34 1.62
CA LEU A 45 -4.59 6.90 1.60
C LEU A 45 -3.74 6.44 0.40
N PRO A 46 -3.96 6.93 -0.86
CA PRO A 46 -3.15 6.51 -2.00
C PRO A 46 -1.65 6.81 -1.81
N GLN A 47 -1.32 8.00 -1.34
CA GLN A 47 0.07 8.41 -1.06
C GLN A 47 0.65 7.57 0.08
N ARG A 48 -0.17 7.29 1.08
CA ARG A 48 0.21 6.46 2.22
C ARG A 48 0.53 5.03 1.81
N ILE A 49 -0.28 4.43 0.96
CA ILE A 49 -0.03 3.10 0.40
C ILE A 49 1.28 3.09 -0.39
N GLN A 50 1.54 4.12 -1.21
CA GLN A 50 2.81 4.20 -1.94
C GLN A 50 4.02 4.25 -1.02
N GLU A 51 3.95 5.01 0.07
CA GLU A 51 5.04 5.08 1.04
C GLU A 51 5.27 3.76 1.78
N LEU A 52 4.19 3.06 2.15
CA LEU A 52 4.30 1.72 2.73
C LEU A 52 4.92 0.71 1.75
N ARG A 53 4.55 0.78 0.46
CA ARG A 53 5.17 -0.06 -0.57
C ARG A 53 6.68 0.22 -0.68
N ARG A 54 7.09 1.49 -0.63
CA ARG A 54 8.51 1.87 -0.62
C ARG A 54 9.22 1.40 0.65
N ALA A 55 8.58 1.54 1.82
CA ALA A 55 9.12 1.05 3.09
C ALA A 55 9.29 -0.46 3.09
N SER A 56 8.32 -1.21 2.58
CA SER A 56 8.40 -2.67 2.43
C SER A 56 9.50 -3.08 1.46
N ALA A 57 9.65 -2.38 0.34
CA ALA A 57 10.74 -2.64 -0.60
C ALA A 57 12.11 -2.39 0.05
N ARG A 58 12.28 -1.29 0.79
CA ARG A 58 13.51 -1.01 1.55
C ARG A 58 13.79 -2.11 2.57
N SER A 59 12.77 -2.58 3.30
CA SER A 59 12.90 -3.66 4.27
C SER A 59 13.42 -4.94 3.62
N GLY A 60 12.85 -5.34 2.50
CA GLY A 60 13.29 -6.51 1.74
C GLY A 60 14.72 -6.38 1.22
N VAL A 61 15.07 -5.20 0.68
CA VAL A 61 16.44 -4.91 0.20
C VAL A 61 17.43 -4.93 1.35
N ILE A 62 17.12 -4.34 2.50
CA ILE A 62 17.98 -4.39 3.70
C ILE A 62 18.20 -5.84 4.12
N ALA A 63 17.12 -6.64 4.20
CA ALA A 63 17.24 -8.06 4.57
C ALA A 63 18.10 -8.86 3.59
N ALA A 64 17.97 -8.62 2.29
CA ALA A 64 18.75 -9.30 1.27
C ALA A 64 20.23 -8.86 1.28
N LEU A 65 20.49 -7.56 1.24
CA LEU A 65 21.86 -7.03 1.16
C LEU A 65 22.64 -7.24 2.45
N SER A 66 22.00 -7.15 3.63
CA SER A 66 22.68 -7.45 4.89
C SER A 66 23.13 -8.91 4.98
N ARG A 67 22.31 -9.84 4.48
CA ARG A 67 22.69 -11.27 4.36
C ARG A 67 23.80 -11.44 3.34
N ALA A 68 23.68 -10.84 2.15
CA ALA A 68 24.73 -10.90 1.13
C ALA A 68 26.07 -10.38 1.67
N LYS A 69 26.07 -9.23 2.37
CA LYS A 69 27.27 -8.67 3.00
C LYS A 69 27.85 -9.56 4.07
N ALA A 70 27.01 -10.30 4.82
CA ALA A 70 27.47 -11.25 5.84
C ALA A 70 28.17 -12.48 5.22
N PHE A 71 27.71 -12.95 4.06
CA PHE A 71 28.36 -14.06 3.33
C PHE A 71 29.55 -13.62 2.48
N LEU A 72 29.53 -12.39 1.99
CA LEU A 72 30.54 -11.78 1.12
C LEU A 72 31.01 -10.46 1.74
N PRO A 73 31.94 -10.51 2.71
CA PRO A 73 32.39 -9.32 3.45
C PRO A 73 33.02 -8.23 2.57
N GLU A 74 33.58 -8.60 1.43
CA GLU A 74 34.18 -7.69 0.43
C GLU A 74 33.14 -6.98 -0.45
N LEU A 75 31.88 -7.45 -0.46
CA LEU A 75 30.82 -6.86 -1.26
C LEU A 75 30.57 -5.40 -0.86
N ASP A 76 30.72 -4.47 -1.80
CA ASP A 76 30.28 -3.11 -1.60
C ASP A 76 28.81 -2.95 -2.05
N PRO A 77 27.90 -2.65 -1.14
CA PRO A 77 26.50 -2.41 -1.50
C PRO A 77 26.30 -1.23 -2.45
N ALA A 78 27.27 -0.28 -2.51
CA ALA A 78 27.22 0.85 -3.43
C ALA A 78 27.32 0.40 -4.88
N ASP A 79 28.13 -0.62 -5.18
CA ASP A 79 28.26 -1.17 -6.52
C ASP A 79 26.93 -1.75 -7.01
N ILE A 80 26.19 -2.43 -6.12
CA ILE A 80 24.86 -2.97 -6.43
C ILE A 80 23.86 -1.83 -6.73
N ALA A 81 23.99 -0.71 -6.03
CA ALA A 81 23.10 0.45 -6.23
C ALA A 81 23.32 1.13 -7.59
N LEU A 82 24.49 0.96 -8.21
CA LEU A 82 24.78 1.45 -9.56
C LEU A 82 24.03 0.67 -10.66
N GLY A 83 23.57 -0.55 -10.34
CA GLY A 83 22.83 -1.40 -11.28
C GLY A 83 23.58 -2.68 -11.62
N TYR A 84 23.28 -3.23 -12.79
CA TYR A 84 23.97 -4.40 -13.32
C TYR A 84 25.31 -4.04 -13.95
N PRO A 85 26.30 -4.96 -13.90
CA PRO A 85 27.60 -4.72 -14.52
C PRO A 85 27.45 -4.53 -16.05
N SER A 86 28.27 -3.70 -16.63
CA SER A 86 28.30 -3.51 -18.09
C SER A 86 28.90 -4.70 -18.82
N LEU A 87 29.84 -5.40 -18.17
CA LEU A 87 30.57 -6.55 -18.70
C LEU A 87 30.48 -7.72 -17.73
N LYS A 88 30.48 -8.93 -18.26
CA LYS A 88 30.65 -10.17 -17.54
C LYS A 88 32.13 -10.43 -17.23
N GLU A 89 32.41 -11.43 -16.41
CA GLU A 89 33.79 -11.84 -16.06
C GLU A 89 34.64 -12.23 -17.29
N ASP A 90 34.00 -12.74 -18.34
CA ASP A 90 34.64 -13.10 -19.60
C ASP A 90 34.90 -11.89 -20.55
N GLY A 91 34.55 -10.69 -20.11
CA GLY A 91 34.69 -9.46 -20.89
C GLY A 91 33.58 -9.22 -21.92
N THR A 92 32.58 -10.11 -22.03
CA THR A 92 31.44 -9.91 -22.91
C THR A 92 30.40 -8.99 -22.28
N ALA A 93 29.59 -8.28 -23.10
CA ALA A 93 28.57 -7.38 -22.62
C ALA A 93 27.49 -8.14 -21.82
N PHE A 94 27.08 -7.52 -20.69
CA PHE A 94 25.93 -8.01 -19.90
C PHE A 94 24.64 -7.58 -20.59
N ASP A 95 23.87 -8.51 -21.09
CA ASP A 95 22.68 -8.25 -21.90
C ASP A 95 21.35 -8.58 -21.19
N GLN A 96 20.24 -8.37 -21.86
CA GLN A 96 18.91 -8.66 -21.36
C GLN A 96 18.69 -10.14 -20.99
N LYS A 97 19.39 -11.07 -21.63
CA LYS A 97 19.29 -12.51 -21.34
C LYS A 97 20.00 -12.85 -20.04
N ASP A 98 21.16 -12.23 -19.82
CA ASP A 98 21.92 -12.35 -18.58
C ASP A 98 21.10 -11.82 -17.39
N PHE A 99 20.46 -10.64 -17.56
CA PHE A 99 19.52 -10.11 -16.58
C PHE A 99 18.39 -11.10 -16.27
N ALA A 100 17.74 -11.64 -17.30
CA ALA A 100 16.65 -12.59 -17.13
C ALA A 100 17.09 -13.88 -16.41
N ALA A 101 18.33 -14.35 -16.69
CA ALA A 101 18.94 -15.49 -16.02
C ALA A 101 19.16 -15.21 -14.53
N CYS A 102 19.73 -14.07 -14.17
CA CYS A 102 19.90 -13.64 -12.78
C CYS A 102 18.57 -13.59 -12.04
N VAL A 103 17.56 -12.96 -12.63
CA VAL A 103 16.22 -12.86 -12.04
C VAL A 103 15.60 -14.25 -11.81
N LYS A 104 15.77 -15.17 -12.76
CA LYS A 104 15.26 -16.55 -12.66
C LYS A 104 15.87 -17.31 -11.48
N ILE A 105 17.17 -17.14 -11.26
CA ILE A 105 17.90 -17.78 -10.15
C ILE A 105 17.47 -17.20 -8.80
N VAL A 106 17.32 -15.88 -8.72
CA VAL A 106 17.04 -15.18 -7.46
C VAL A 106 15.57 -15.32 -7.04
N ARG A 107 14.65 -15.42 -7.98
CA ARG A 107 13.21 -15.41 -7.72
C ARG A 107 12.72 -16.39 -6.64
N PRO A 108 13.13 -17.65 -6.58
CA PRO A 108 12.73 -18.57 -5.50
C PRO A 108 13.22 -18.11 -4.12
N VAL A 109 14.44 -17.60 -4.06
CA VAL A 109 15.09 -17.15 -2.81
C VAL A 109 14.42 -15.87 -2.27
N VAL A 110 13.99 -14.97 -3.15
CA VAL A 110 13.32 -13.73 -2.78
C VAL A 110 12.05 -14.01 -1.97
N THR A 111 11.30 -15.06 -2.30
CA THR A 111 10.11 -15.44 -1.55
C THR A 111 10.45 -15.82 -0.09
N LEU A 112 11.52 -16.57 0.11
CA LEU A 112 11.98 -16.96 1.45
C LEU A 112 12.41 -15.75 2.27
N ILE A 113 13.22 -14.87 1.66
CA ILE A 113 13.66 -13.62 2.33
C ILE A 113 12.47 -12.72 2.63
N GLY A 114 11.52 -12.59 1.69
CA GLY A 114 10.34 -11.76 1.85
C GLY A 114 9.44 -12.23 2.98
N ASN A 115 9.25 -13.54 3.14
CA ASN A 115 8.44 -14.11 4.23
C ASN A 115 9.09 -13.91 5.62
N ASP A 116 10.42 -13.83 5.66
CA ASP A 116 11.18 -13.64 6.89
C ASP A 116 11.42 -12.15 7.23
N THR A 117 10.99 -11.26 6.35
CA THR A 117 11.18 -9.81 6.51
C THR A 117 10.09 -9.22 7.41
N ASP A 118 10.51 -8.49 8.46
CA ASP A 118 9.59 -7.77 9.34
C ASP A 118 8.96 -6.57 8.60
N LEU A 119 7.71 -6.71 8.19
CA LEU A 119 6.92 -5.67 7.53
C LEU A 119 6.18 -4.75 8.52
N THR A 120 6.25 -5.03 9.83
CA THR A 120 5.58 -4.22 10.85
C THR A 120 6.32 -2.92 11.13
N LYS A 121 7.61 -2.87 10.81
CA LYS A 121 8.45 -1.70 11.02
C LYS A 121 8.52 -0.84 9.77
N TYR A 122 8.21 0.43 9.95
CA TYR A 122 8.44 1.41 8.89
C TYR A 122 9.93 1.61 8.67
N GLN A 123 10.40 1.40 7.43
CA GLN A 123 11.78 1.64 7.03
C GLN A 123 11.89 3.02 6.37
N PRO A 124 12.57 3.97 7.01
CA PRO A 124 12.76 5.31 6.45
C PRO A 124 13.66 5.28 5.21
N GLY A 125 13.50 6.25 4.33
CA GLY A 125 14.49 6.53 3.28
C GLY A 125 15.65 7.36 3.83
N TYR A 126 16.77 7.36 3.10
CA TYR A 126 17.93 8.21 3.34
C TYR A 126 18.28 8.95 2.04
N ASN A 127 18.82 10.17 2.17
CA ASN A 127 19.32 10.94 1.03
C ASN A 127 20.79 10.54 0.70
N ALA A 128 21.37 11.20 -0.32
CA ALA A 128 22.73 10.94 -0.75
C ALA A 128 23.78 11.22 0.36
N GLU A 129 23.47 12.12 1.28
CA GLU A 129 24.30 12.49 2.43
C GLU A 129 24.10 11.56 3.63
N ASN A 130 23.41 10.42 3.44
CA ASN A 130 23.09 9.44 4.48
C ASN A 130 22.26 10.02 5.65
N GLN A 131 21.48 11.08 5.38
CA GLN A 131 20.58 11.66 6.35
C GLN A 131 19.17 11.04 6.19
N ARG A 132 18.54 10.75 7.32
CA ARG A 132 17.19 10.19 7.32
C ARG A 132 16.18 11.17 6.71
N ILE A 133 15.48 10.75 5.69
CA ILE A 133 14.37 11.51 5.10
C ILE A 133 13.19 11.51 6.10
N PRO A 134 12.66 12.67 6.48
CA PRO A 134 11.48 12.74 7.34
C PRO A 134 10.32 11.94 6.75
N THR A 135 9.52 11.33 7.63
CA THR A 135 8.29 10.67 7.19
C THR A 135 7.37 11.71 6.55
N PRO A 136 6.92 11.49 5.31
CA PRO A 136 6.03 12.44 4.63
C PRO A 136 4.77 12.68 5.46
N ARG A 137 4.43 13.94 5.68
CA ARG A 137 3.13 14.35 6.20
C ARG A 137 2.25 14.66 5.00
N TYR A 138 1.22 13.85 4.82
CA TYR A 138 0.24 14.09 3.78
C TYR A 138 -0.86 14.97 4.35
N GLU A 139 -0.90 16.22 3.90
CA GLU A 139 -2.02 17.11 4.15
C GLU A 139 -3.06 16.86 3.08
N ALA A 140 -4.25 16.54 3.52
CA ALA A 140 -5.39 16.48 2.64
C ALA A 140 -5.76 17.92 2.24
N LEU A 141 -5.29 18.34 1.08
CA LEU A 141 -5.75 19.57 0.44
C LEU A 141 -7.25 19.46 0.23
N SER A 142 -8.04 20.20 1.03
CA SER A 142 -9.50 20.32 0.99
C SER A 142 -10.23 19.05 0.53
N LEU A 143 -10.40 18.11 1.44
CA LEU A 143 -11.01 16.81 1.20
C LEU A 143 -12.46 16.81 0.81
N ILE A 144 -13.13 17.87 1.17
CA ILE A 144 -14.50 18.08 0.83
C ILE A 144 -14.46 19.29 -0.09
N PRO A 145 -14.59 19.09 -1.41
CA PRO A 145 -14.87 20.21 -2.28
C PRO A 145 -16.03 20.98 -1.65
N PRO A 146 -16.02 22.34 -1.74
CA PRO A 146 -17.13 23.11 -1.22
C PRO A 146 -18.43 22.48 -1.69
N ALA A 147 -19.41 22.33 -0.81
CA ALA A 147 -20.69 21.64 -1.09
C ALA A 147 -21.40 22.09 -2.38
N ARG A 148 -20.99 23.23 -2.93
CA ARG A 148 -21.44 23.76 -4.22
C ARG A 148 -20.85 23.04 -5.45
N GLN A 149 -19.79 22.23 -5.31
CA GLN A 149 -19.16 21.51 -6.43
C GLN A 149 -19.63 20.05 -6.50
N HIS A 150 -20.27 19.55 -5.47
CA HIS A 150 -20.96 18.28 -5.47
C HIS A 150 -22.46 18.53 -5.51
N THR A 151 -22.99 18.75 -6.69
CA THR A 151 -24.33 18.27 -6.97
C THR A 151 -24.22 16.74 -6.92
N PHE A 152 -24.32 16.18 -5.73
CA PHE A 152 -24.81 14.84 -5.59
C PHE A 152 -26.30 14.92 -5.98
N ALA A 153 -26.56 14.90 -7.27
CA ALA A 153 -27.74 14.29 -7.77
C ALA A 153 -27.42 12.80 -7.78
N PRO A 154 -27.89 12.00 -6.82
CA PRO A 154 -27.88 10.59 -7.01
C PRO A 154 -28.77 10.38 -8.24
N GLU A 155 -28.23 9.96 -9.36
CA GLU A 155 -28.97 9.21 -10.36
C GLU A 155 -29.36 7.87 -9.72
N ILE A 156 -30.09 7.95 -8.64
CA ILE A 156 -30.80 6.82 -8.11
C ILE A 156 -32.10 6.86 -8.87
N ASP A 157 -32.15 6.13 -9.98
CA ASP A 157 -33.41 5.78 -10.59
C ASP A 157 -34.26 5.13 -9.48
N PRO A 158 -35.37 5.77 -9.04
CA PRO A 158 -36.22 5.19 -8.01
C PRO A 158 -36.80 3.82 -8.42
N ALA A 159 -36.85 3.52 -9.72
CA ALA A 159 -37.24 2.21 -10.24
C ALA A 159 -36.18 1.14 -10.04
N GLY A 160 -34.89 1.48 -10.05
CA GLY A 160 -33.81 0.54 -9.77
C GLY A 160 -33.71 0.07 -8.32
N LEU A 161 -34.24 0.87 -7.37
CA LEU A 161 -34.27 0.48 -5.95
C LEU A 161 -35.30 -0.60 -5.62
N ILE A 162 -36.26 -0.83 -6.50
CA ILE A 162 -37.32 -1.83 -6.30
C ILE A 162 -36.82 -3.23 -6.65
N ASP A 163 -35.92 -3.34 -7.62
CA ASP A 163 -35.33 -4.62 -8.04
C ASP A 163 -34.22 -5.11 -7.08
N GLU A 164 -33.55 -4.21 -6.36
CA GLU A 164 -32.56 -4.62 -5.36
C GLU A 164 -33.18 -5.23 -4.09
N GLU A 165 -34.41 -4.84 -3.72
CA GLU A 165 -35.13 -5.51 -2.61
C GLU A 165 -35.42 -6.99 -2.94
N ALA A 166 -35.67 -7.33 -4.19
CA ALA A 166 -35.91 -8.72 -4.63
C ALA A 166 -34.61 -9.55 -4.64
N GLN A 167 -33.45 -8.92 -4.90
CA GLN A 167 -32.16 -9.60 -4.83
C GLN A 167 -31.68 -9.83 -3.40
N PHE A 168 -31.99 -8.93 -2.47
CA PHE A 168 -31.65 -9.10 -1.06
C PHE A 168 -32.46 -10.20 -0.36
N GLU A 169 -33.72 -10.39 -0.73
CA GLU A 169 -34.55 -11.49 -0.23
C GLU A 169 -34.08 -12.85 -0.78
N ALA A 170 -33.60 -12.90 -2.04
CA ALA A 170 -33.06 -14.11 -2.64
C ALA A 170 -31.75 -14.59 -1.98
N LEU A 171 -30.92 -13.67 -1.46
CA LEU A 171 -29.69 -13.99 -0.77
C LEU A 171 -29.89 -14.40 0.71
N SER A 172 -31.00 -14.02 1.33
CA SER A 172 -31.33 -14.39 2.72
C SER A 172 -32.07 -15.72 2.84
N SER A 173 -32.44 -16.34 1.72
CA SER A 173 -33.14 -17.64 1.69
C SER A 173 -32.26 -18.85 1.37
N ILE A 174 -30.92 -18.65 1.33
CA ILE A 174 -29.93 -19.72 1.18
C ILE A 174 -29.26 -19.94 2.54
N ASP A 175 -29.97 -20.58 3.46
CA ASP A 175 -29.46 -21.30 4.63
C ASP A 175 -29.88 -22.76 4.54
#